data_9351e5e074568b8a71bdf762d18e8882
#
_entry.id   9351e5e074568b8a71bdf762d18e8882
#
_cell.length_a   1.000
_cell.length_b   1.000
_cell.length_c   1.000
_cell.angle_alpha   90.00
_cell.angle_beta   90.00
_cell.angle_gamma   90.00
#
_symmetry.space_group_name_H-M   'P 1'
#
loop_
_entity.id
_entity.type
_entity.pdbx_description
1 polymer ?
#
loop_
_entity_poly.entity_id
_entity_poly.type
_entity_poly.pdbx_seq_one_letter_code
_entity_poly.pdbx_strand_id
1 'polypeptide(L)'
;ALLAKDAKIEVLATGFNWSEGPVWFKNSLVFSDVPENTAFQWKEGDKVASVFLKPSGSADGHGQGSNGLTTDAKGNLILCQQGDRCISRQEPDGKITKLATNWEGKPFNSPNDVALDKNGVIYFTDPPYGMDKGAKPDIDFHGVFSVTPDGKATVVMKDLKFPNGIALSPDQKTLYIGASNPAHTAIYASNLD
;
A
#
# COMPACT_ATOMS: atom_id res chain seq x y z
N ALA A 1 7.87 24.42 10.72
CA ALA A 1 8.07 24.15 9.30
C ALA A 1 8.44 22.68 9.12
N LEU A 2 7.87 22.00 8.10
CA LEU A 2 8.18 20.59 7.80
C LEU A 2 9.53 20.45 7.07
N LEU A 3 9.99 21.50 6.41
CA LEU A 3 11.25 21.54 5.68
C LEU A 3 12.13 22.65 6.23
N ALA A 4 13.45 22.44 6.21
CA ALA A 4 14.41 23.52 6.45
C ALA A 4 14.26 24.62 5.39
N LYS A 5 14.62 25.86 5.74
CA LYS A 5 14.46 27.04 4.84
C LYS A 5 15.26 26.91 3.54
N ASP A 6 16.36 26.17 3.60
CA ASP A 6 17.33 25.93 2.53
C ASP A 6 17.29 24.48 1.99
N ALA A 7 16.22 23.73 2.33
CA ALA A 7 16.06 22.37 1.85
C ALA A 7 16.04 22.30 0.32
N LYS A 8 16.77 21.34 -0.24
CA LYS A 8 16.82 21.07 -1.68
C LYS A 8 16.24 19.70 -1.95
N ILE A 9 15.61 19.55 -3.10
CA ILE A 9 15.16 18.25 -3.60
C ILE A 9 16.35 17.59 -4.30
N GLU A 10 16.61 16.34 -3.95
CA GLU A 10 17.65 15.51 -4.55
C GLU A 10 17.03 14.30 -5.24
N VAL A 11 17.53 13.95 -6.42
CA VAL A 11 17.14 12.72 -7.12
C VAL A 11 18.09 11.63 -6.66
N LEU A 12 17.58 10.66 -5.89
CA LEU A 12 18.36 9.58 -5.29
C LEU A 12 18.57 8.40 -6.26
N ALA A 13 17.57 8.09 -7.07
CA ALA A 13 17.59 7.02 -8.05
C ALA A 13 16.60 7.28 -9.18
N THR A 14 16.83 6.67 -10.35
CA THR A 14 15.98 6.78 -11.55
C THR A 14 15.87 5.43 -12.24
N GLY A 15 15.03 5.34 -13.28
CA GLY A 15 14.87 4.15 -14.11
C GLY A 15 13.71 3.24 -13.67
N PHE A 16 12.71 3.82 -13.01
CA PHE A 16 11.49 3.13 -12.59
C PHE A 16 10.32 3.53 -13.49
N ASN A 17 9.38 2.60 -13.68
CA ASN A 17 8.19 2.85 -14.50
C ASN A 17 7.10 3.57 -13.69
N TRP A 18 6.85 3.14 -12.45
CA TRP A 18 5.86 3.75 -11.58
C TRP A 18 6.20 3.49 -10.11
N SER A 19 6.93 4.43 -9.50
CA SER A 19 7.38 4.32 -8.11
C SER A 19 6.25 4.67 -7.14
N GLU A 20 5.99 3.79 -6.17
CA GLU A 20 4.92 3.92 -5.18
C GLU A 20 5.35 3.43 -3.80
N GLY A 21 4.56 3.77 -2.77
CA GLY A 21 4.65 3.22 -1.43
C GLY A 21 6.01 3.37 -0.75
N PRO A 22 6.66 4.54 -0.76
CA PRO A 22 7.98 4.67 -0.13
C PRO A 22 7.88 4.50 1.38
N VAL A 23 8.74 3.67 1.95
CA VAL A 23 8.83 3.42 3.39
C VAL A 23 10.29 3.30 3.83
N TRP A 24 10.61 3.83 5.01
CA TRP A 24 11.91 3.61 5.63
C TRP A 24 11.90 2.26 6.35
N PHE A 25 12.71 1.31 5.88
CA PHE A 25 12.75 -0.06 6.36
C PHE A 25 14.19 -0.56 6.49
N LYS A 26 14.59 -1.02 7.69
CA LYS A 26 15.93 -1.59 7.97
C LYS A 26 17.09 -0.74 7.40
N ASN A 27 17.07 0.57 7.69
CA ASN A 27 18.08 1.54 7.22
C ASN A 27 18.14 1.71 5.69
N SER A 28 17.05 1.48 5.00
CA SER A 28 16.90 1.68 3.56
C SER A 28 15.58 2.39 3.26
N LEU A 29 15.53 3.18 2.21
CA LEU A 29 14.29 3.55 1.56
C LEU A 29 13.86 2.36 0.70
N VAL A 30 12.73 1.75 1.02
CA VAL A 30 12.11 0.70 0.20
C VAL A 30 10.89 1.30 -0.49
N PHE A 31 10.69 0.95 -1.76
CA PHE A 31 9.56 1.43 -2.57
C PHE A 31 9.23 0.42 -3.66
N SER A 32 7.99 0.46 -4.13
CA SER A 32 7.50 -0.40 -5.20
C SER A 32 7.73 0.22 -6.57
N ASP A 33 8.07 -0.58 -7.58
CA ASP A 33 7.85 -0.28 -8.99
C ASP A 33 6.74 -1.20 -9.49
N VAL A 34 5.53 -0.66 -9.48
CA VAL A 34 4.30 -1.44 -9.56
C VAL A 34 4.18 -2.26 -10.84
N PRO A 35 4.42 -1.70 -12.06
CA PRO A 35 4.32 -2.46 -13.29
C PRO A 35 5.40 -3.55 -13.44
N GLU A 36 6.57 -3.35 -12.79
CA GLU A 36 7.69 -4.28 -12.86
C GLU A 36 7.58 -5.44 -11.86
N ASN A 37 6.50 -5.48 -11.07
CA ASN A 37 6.31 -6.47 -10.00
C ASN A 37 7.55 -6.59 -9.11
N THR A 38 8.14 -5.43 -8.78
CA THR A 38 9.43 -5.34 -8.08
C THR A 38 9.37 -4.27 -7.00
N ALA A 39 9.84 -4.59 -5.81
CA ALA A 39 10.19 -3.58 -4.82
C ALA A 39 11.71 -3.36 -4.83
N PHE A 40 12.12 -2.11 -4.79
CA PHE A 40 13.51 -1.67 -4.75
C PHE A 40 13.89 -1.15 -3.38
N GLN A 41 15.18 -1.13 -3.10
CA GLN A 41 15.75 -0.46 -1.94
C GLN A 41 16.88 0.47 -2.38
N TRP A 42 16.99 1.59 -1.67
CA TRP A 42 18.10 2.52 -1.76
C TRP A 42 18.62 2.82 -0.34
N LYS A 43 19.92 2.79 -0.16
CA LYS A 43 20.60 3.17 1.10
C LYS A 43 21.35 4.46 0.90
N GLU A 44 21.50 5.22 1.97
CA GLU A 44 22.31 6.43 1.92
C GLU A 44 23.71 6.14 1.40
N GLY A 45 24.13 6.89 0.37
CA GLY A 45 25.39 6.72 -0.35
C GLY A 45 25.35 5.77 -1.55
N ASP A 46 24.26 5.04 -1.77
CA ASP A 46 24.10 4.23 -2.98
C ASP A 46 23.94 5.11 -4.21
N LYS A 47 24.58 4.72 -5.30
CA LYS A 47 24.47 5.41 -6.60
C LYS A 47 23.24 4.98 -7.39
N VAL A 48 22.72 3.79 -7.11
CA VAL A 48 21.55 3.19 -7.76
C VAL A 48 20.75 2.40 -6.71
N ALA A 49 19.44 2.30 -6.91
CA ALA A 49 18.63 1.38 -6.12
C ALA A 49 18.87 -0.07 -6.56
N SER A 50 18.77 -1.00 -5.63
CA SER A 50 18.88 -2.44 -5.88
C SER A 50 17.54 -3.14 -5.67
N VAL A 51 17.34 -4.30 -6.26
CA VAL A 51 16.13 -5.11 -6.04
C VAL A 51 16.08 -5.56 -4.58
N PHE A 52 14.96 -5.27 -3.93
CA PHE A 52 14.67 -5.70 -2.56
C PHE A 52 13.81 -6.97 -2.54
N LEU A 53 12.74 -6.99 -3.36
CA LEU A 53 11.81 -8.11 -3.45
C LEU A 53 11.28 -8.25 -4.89
N LYS A 54 11.40 -9.45 -5.47
CA LYS A 54 10.82 -9.80 -6.78
C LYS A 54 10.46 -11.29 -6.81
N PRO A 55 9.22 -11.67 -7.10
CA PRO A 55 8.05 -10.80 -7.33
C PRO A 55 7.60 -10.07 -6.05
N SER A 56 7.06 -8.85 -6.16
CA SER A 56 6.64 -8.05 -5.00
C SER A 56 5.14 -8.09 -4.71
N GLY A 57 4.33 -8.40 -5.70
CA GLY A 57 2.87 -8.32 -5.55
C GLY A 57 2.06 -9.29 -6.41
N SER A 58 2.71 -10.07 -7.27
CA SER A 58 2.07 -11.12 -8.06
C SER A 58 3.00 -12.34 -8.08
N ALA A 59 2.69 -13.34 -7.28
CA ALA A 59 3.55 -14.52 -7.07
C ALA A 59 3.73 -15.36 -8.34
N ASP A 60 2.72 -15.40 -9.20
CA ASP A 60 2.75 -16.13 -10.48
C ASP A 60 3.37 -15.30 -11.63
N GLY A 61 3.75 -14.04 -11.35
CA GLY A 61 4.32 -13.13 -12.34
C GLY A 61 3.31 -12.48 -13.29
N HIS A 62 2.03 -12.78 -13.15
CA HIS A 62 0.93 -12.17 -13.88
C HIS A 62 0.33 -11.03 -13.05
N GLY A 63 0.29 -9.82 -13.60
CA GLY A 63 -0.31 -8.66 -12.93
C GLY A 63 0.69 -7.74 -12.26
N GLN A 64 0.15 -6.79 -11.50
CA GLN A 64 0.89 -5.70 -10.89
C GLN A 64 1.66 -6.17 -9.64
N GLY A 65 2.72 -5.44 -9.32
CA GLY A 65 3.50 -5.64 -8.11
C GLY A 65 2.81 -5.18 -6.82
N SER A 66 3.59 -5.04 -5.76
CA SER A 66 3.18 -4.29 -4.58
C SER A 66 2.99 -2.81 -4.95
N ASN A 67 2.12 -2.12 -4.20
CA ASN A 67 1.93 -0.67 -4.29
C ASN A 67 2.31 -0.04 -2.94
N GLY A 68 1.37 0.30 -2.08
CA GLY A 68 1.63 0.87 -0.77
C GLY A 68 2.41 -0.08 0.15
N LEU A 69 3.36 0.49 0.88
CA LEU A 69 4.19 -0.21 1.86
C LEU A 69 4.16 0.54 3.19
N THR A 70 4.19 -0.19 4.29
CA THR A 70 4.37 0.38 5.63
C THR A 70 5.05 -0.62 6.55
N THR A 71 5.29 -0.27 7.81
CA THR A 71 5.88 -1.18 8.80
C THR A 71 4.95 -1.38 9.98
N ASP A 72 4.93 -2.60 10.51
CA ASP A 72 4.23 -2.89 11.76
C ASP A 72 5.08 -2.47 12.99
N ALA A 73 4.49 -2.53 14.18
CA ALA A 73 5.16 -2.18 15.43
C ALA A 73 6.36 -3.09 15.78
N LYS A 74 6.48 -4.25 15.12
CA LYS A 74 7.61 -5.18 15.27
C LYS A 74 8.70 -4.94 14.22
N GLY A 75 8.49 -3.96 13.31
CA GLY A 75 9.41 -3.65 12.23
C GLY A 75 9.35 -4.63 11.06
N ASN A 76 8.24 -5.36 10.87
CA ASN A 76 8.01 -6.15 9.67
C ASN A 76 7.41 -5.27 8.58
N LEU A 77 7.70 -5.57 7.32
CA LEU A 77 7.14 -4.86 6.18
C LEU A 77 5.75 -5.38 5.86
N ILE A 78 4.78 -4.45 5.73
CA ILE A 78 3.42 -4.72 5.25
C ILE A 78 3.33 -4.25 3.81
N LEU A 79 2.69 -5.05 2.95
CA LEU A 79 2.59 -4.80 1.52
C LEU A 79 1.13 -4.88 1.05
N CYS A 80 0.71 -3.89 0.26
CA CYS A 80 -0.45 -4.00 -0.62
C CYS A 80 -0.02 -4.72 -1.90
N GLN A 81 -0.36 -6.00 -2.04
CA GLN A 81 -0.01 -6.80 -3.22
C GLN A 81 -1.16 -6.76 -4.21
N GLN A 82 -1.03 -5.95 -5.28
CA GLN A 82 -2.12 -5.74 -6.24
C GLN A 82 -2.41 -6.99 -7.07
N GLY A 83 -1.40 -7.65 -7.61
CA GLY A 83 -1.58 -8.84 -8.43
C GLY A 83 -2.12 -10.03 -7.65
N ASP A 84 -1.63 -10.26 -6.43
CA ASP A 84 -2.12 -11.29 -5.52
C ASP A 84 -3.42 -10.90 -4.79
N ARG A 85 -3.88 -9.65 -4.97
CA ARG A 85 -5.13 -9.11 -4.42
C ARG A 85 -5.23 -9.28 -2.90
N CYS A 86 -4.15 -8.95 -2.18
CA CYS A 86 -4.06 -9.19 -0.74
C CYS A 86 -3.22 -8.15 0.00
N ILE A 87 -3.42 -8.11 1.31
CA ILE A 87 -2.49 -7.51 2.26
C ILE A 87 -1.59 -8.60 2.79
N SER A 88 -0.29 -8.38 2.76
CA SER A 88 0.68 -9.35 3.24
C SER A 88 1.74 -8.71 4.16
N ARG A 89 2.49 -9.56 4.83
CA ARG A 89 3.61 -9.20 5.69
C ARG A 89 4.85 -9.98 5.28
N GLN A 90 5.98 -9.29 5.16
CA GLN A 90 7.26 -9.94 5.10
C GLN A 90 7.73 -10.24 6.52
N GLU A 91 7.90 -11.52 6.82
CA GLU A 91 8.41 -12.01 8.11
C GLU A 91 9.94 -11.75 8.23
N PRO A 92 10.51 -11.83 9.44
CA PRO A 92 11.94 -11.61 9.65
C PRO A 92 12.86 -12.52 8.82
N ASP A 93 12.41 -13.74 8.50
CA ASP A 93 13.10 -14.71 7.65
C ASP A 93 12.95 -14.45 6.15
N GLY A 94 12.21 -13.39 5.76
CA GLY A 94 11.93 -13.01 4.38
C GLY A 94 10.69 -13.65 3.76
N LYS A 95 10.05 -14.60 4.45
CA LYS A 95 8.81 -15.24 3.98
C LYS A 95 7.67 -14.22 3.90
N ILE A 96 6.86 -14.31 2.85
CA ILE A 96 5.65 -13.52 2.71
C ILE A 96 4.45 -14.29 3.28
N THR A 97 3.76 -13.70 4.23
CA THR A 97 2.54 -14.22 4.86
C THR A 97 1.35 -13.35 4.46
N LYS A 98 0.35 -13.94 3.81
CA LYS A 98 -0.90 -13.25 3.48
C LYS A 98 -1.72 -13.03 4.76
N LEU A 99 -2.04 -11.78 5.07
CA LEU A 99 -2.82 -11.39 6.26
C LEU A 99 -4.31 -11.32 5.96
N ALA A 100 -4.67 -10.81 4.78
CA ALA A 100 -6.05 -10.74 4.32
C ALA A 100 -6.12 -10.84 2.80
N THR A 101 -7.03 -11.66 2.28
CA THR A 101 -7.18 -11.94 0.83
C THR A 101 -8.57 -11.66 0.31
N ASN A 102 -9.54 -11.45 1.21
CA ASN A 102 -10.94 -11.29 0.82
C ASN A 102 -11.76 -10.57 1.90
N TRP A 103 -12.92 -10.08 1.51
CA TRP A 103 -13.97 -9.61 2.37
C TRP A 103 -15.24 -10.43 2.09
N GLU A 104 -15.79 -11.10 3.11
CA GLU A 104 -16.98 -11.97 2.99
C GLU A 104 -16.86 -13.02 1.87
N GLY A 105 -15.67 -13.61 1.71
CA GLY A 105 -15.38 -14.61 0.68
C GLY A 105 -15.14 -14.04 -0.73
N LYS A 106 -15.27 -12.75 -0.94
CA LYS A 106 -14.98 -12.06 -2.21
C LYS A 106 -13.55 -11.54 -2.21
N PRO A 107 -12.71 -11.92 -3.16
CA PRO A 107 -11.35 -11.36 -3.29
C PRO A 107 -11.38 -9.83 -3.38
N PHE A 108 -10.39 -9.15 -2.78
CA PHE A 108 -10.22 -7.72 -2.95
C PHE A 108 -10.01 -7.33 -4.42
N ASN A 109 -10.26 -6.08 -4.78
CA ASN A 109 -10.01 -5.60 -6.14
C ASN A 109 -8.49 -5.56 -6.42
N SER A 110 -7.81 -4.58 -5.88
CA SER A 110 -6.34 -4.50 -5.91
C SER A 110 -5.85 -3.55 -4.81
N PRO A 111 -5.53 -4.06 -3.62
CA PRO A 111 -5.09 -3.24 -2.50
C PRO A 111 -4.00 -2.25 -2.91
N ASN A 112 -4.22 -0.94 -2.62
CA ASN A 112 -3.39 0.12 -3.17
C ASN A 112 -2.48 0.74 -2.10
N ASP A 113 -3.02 1.41 -1.09
CA ASP A 113 -2.23 2.06 -0.05
C ASP A 113 -2.69 1.65 1.35
N VAL A 114 -1.81 1.79 2.36
CA VAL A 114 -1.97 1.17 3.66
C VAL A 114 -1.49 2.05 4.81
N ALA A 115 -2.27 2.09 5.89
CA ALA A 115 -1.90 2.67 7.18
C ALA A 115 -2.16 1.66 8.31
N LEU A 116 -1.35 1.70 9.36
CA LEU A 116 -1.52 0.89 10.56
C LEU A 116 -1.76 1.77 11.78
N ASP A 117 -2.67 1.32 12.65
CA ASP A 117 -2.81 1.91 13.97
C ASP A 117 -1.90 1.24 15.02
N LYS A 118 -1.85 1.82 16.21
CA LYS A 118 -1.07 1.30 17.35
C LYS A 118 -1.53 -0.06 17.88
N ASN A 119 -2.75 -0.48 17.55
CA ASN A 119 -3.33 -1.76 17.95
C ASN A 119 -3.07 -2.85 16.89
N GLY A 120 -2.42 -2.49 15.77
CA GLY A 120 -2.12 -3.38 14.67
C GLY A 120 -3.29 -3.58 13.70
N VAL A 121 -4.31 -2.74 13.77
CA VAL A 121 -5.37 -2.71 12.75
C VAL A 121 -4.81 -2.07 11.50
N ILE A 122 -4.95 -2.74 10.38
CA ILE A 122 -4.51 -2.30 9.05
C ILE A 122 -5.70 -1.65 8.36
N TYR A 123 -5.53 -0.42 7.88
CA TYR A 123 -6.48 0.27 7.00
C TYR A 123 -5.88 0.33 5.61
N PHE A 124 -6.66 0.02 4.58
CA PHE A 124 -6.16 0.07 3.21
C PHE A 124 -7.26 0.45 2.21
N THR A 125 -6.84 0.99 1.08
CA THR A 125 -7.69 1.32 -0.06
C THR A 125 -7.67 0.20 -1.09
N ASP A 126 -8.82 -0.07 -1.72
CA ASP A 126 -9.01 -1.19 -2.66
C ASP A 126 -9.66 -0.73 -3.98
N PRO A 127 -9.00 0.15 -4.75
CA PRO A 127 -9.44 0.54 -6.09
C PRO A 127 -9.12 -0.55 -7.12
N PRO A 128 -9.62 -0.46 -8.36
CA PRO A 128 -9.39 -1.48 -9.40
C PRO A 128 -8.10 -1.30 -10.21
N TYR A 129 -7.13 -0.48 -9.77
CA TYR A 129 -5.97 -0.08 -10.58
C TYR A 129 -5.06 -1.24 -11.00
N GLY A 130 -4.88 -2.24 -10.12
CA GLY A 130 -4.04 -3.39 -10.36
C GLY A 130 -4.77 -4.60 -10.96
N MET A 131 -6.04 -4.46 -11.29
CA MET A 131 -6.81 -5.53 -11.93
C MET A 131 -6.44 -5.65 -13.42
N ASP A 132 -6.51 -6.85 -13.96
CA ASP A 132 -6.33 -7.10 -15.37
C ASP A 132 -7.35 -6.32 -16.21
N LYS A 133 -6.93 -5.88 -17.39
CA LYS A 133 -7.79 -5.13 -18.31
C LYS A 133 -9.01 -5.97 -18.70
N GLY A 134 -10.20 -5.48 -18.36
CA GLY A 134 -11.46 -6.15 -18.62
C GLY A 134 -11.90 -7.17 -17.58
N ALA A 135 -11.11 -7.40 -16.54
CA ALA A 135 -11.54 -8.20 -15.40
C ALA A 135 -12.74 -7.55 -14.70
N LYS A 136 -13.69 -8.40 -14.28
CA LYS A 136 -14.83 -7.94 -13.48
C LYS A 136 -14.46 -8.02 -12.01
N PRO A 137 -14.68 -6.97 -11.21
CA PRO A 137 -14.44 -7.00 -9.78
C PRO A 137 -15.43 -7.98 -9.10
N ASP A 138 -14.94 -8.71 -8.08
CA ASP A 138 -15.79 -9.53 -7.22
C ASP A 138 -16.54 -8.68 -6.19
N ILE A 139 -15.93 -7.55 -5.80
CA ILE A 139 -16.51 -6.50 -4.96
C ILE A 139 -16.93 -5.37 -5.90
N ASP A 140 -18.20 -5.00 -5.90
CA ASP A 140 -18.82 -4.07 -6.85
C ASP A 140 -18.65 -2.58 -6.50
N PHE A 141 -17.77 -2.29 -5.54
CA PHE A 141 -17.41 -0.92 -5.13
C PHE A 141 -15.90 -0.79 -4.90
N HIS A 142 -15.42 0.45 -4.84
CA HIS A 142 -14.03 0.75 -4.48
C HIS A 142 -13.97 1.00 -2.98
N GLY A 143 -13.54 -0.02 -2.23
CA GLY A 143 -13.59 -0.02 -0.78
C GLY A 143 -12.42 0.68 -0.09
N VAL A 144 -12.69 1.17 1.10
CA VAL A 144 -11.70 1.35 2.17
C VAL A 144 -12.01 0.30 3.22
N PHE A 145 -11.04 -0.52 3.57
CA PHE A 145 -11.21 -1.62 4.50
C PHE A 145 -10.32 -1.47 5.72
N SER A 146 -10.72 -2.08 6.82
CA SER A 146 -9.85 -2.39 7.94
C SER A 146 -9.66 -3.89 8.08
N VAL A 147 -8.47 -4.31 8.55
CA VAL A 147 -8.14 -5.71 8.88
C VAL A 147 -7.61 -5.74 10.30
N THR A 148 -8.28 -6.49 11.15
CA THR A 148 -7.85 -6.73 12.53
C THR A 148 -6.68 -7.74 12.59
N PRO A 149 -5.89 -7.78 13.69
CA PRO A 149 -4.74 -8.69 13.79
C PRO A 149 -5.06 -10.18 13.60
N ASP A 150 -6.31 -10.60 13.80
CA ASP A 150 -6.81 -11.96 13.54
C ASP A 150 -7.22 -12.18 12.06
N GLY A 151 -7.02 -11.18 11.20
CA GLY A 151 -7.24 -11.28 9.76
C GLY A 151 -8.66 -11.01 9.29
N LYS A 152 -9.56 -10.52 10.16
CA LYS A 152 -10.93 -10.18 9.79
C LYS A 152 -10.99 -8.85 9.07
N ALA A 153 -11.44 -8.86 7.80
CA ALA A 153 -11.68 -7.66 7.02
C ALA A 153 -13.08 -7.08 7.27
N THR A 154 -13.17 -5.76 7.37
CA THR A 154 -14.42 -5.00 7.54
C THR A 154 -14.40 -3.78 6.62
N VAL A 155 -15.53 -3.44 6.01
CA VAL A 155 -15.68 -2.22 5.22
C VAL A 155 -15.74 -1.00 6.15
N VAL A 156 -14.84 -0.05 5.92
CA VAL A 156 -14.82 1.26 6.58
C VAL A 156 -15.62 2.26 5.74
N MET A 157 -15.42 2.23 4.41
CA MET A 157 -16.09 3.14 3.48
C MET A 157 -16.23 2.48 2.12
N LYS A 158 -17.39 2.67 1.43
CA LYS A 158 -17.68 2.10 0.11
C LYS A 158 -18.16 3.10 -0.93
N ASP A 159 -18.41 4.34 -0.52
CA ASP A 159 -19.05 5.35 -1.38
C ASP A 159 -18.03 6.24 -2.11
N LEU A 160 -16.73 6.00 -1.92
CA LEU A 160 -15.68 6.70 -2.63
C LEU A 160 -15.41 6.07 -4.00
N LYS A 161 -15.14 6.93 -4.97
CA LYS A 161 -14.61 6.49 -6.27
C LYS A 161 -13.11 6.67 -6.29
N PHE A 162 -12.40 5.60 -6.63
CA PHE A 162 -10.94 5.59 -6.77
C PHE A 162 -10.20 6.07 -5.49
N PRO A 163 -10.46 5.46 -4.31
CA PRO A 163 -9.63 5.72 -3.14
C PRO A 163 -8.19 5.32 -3.46
N ASN A 164 -7.23 6.12 -3.00
CA ASN A 164 -5.81 5.95 -3.27
C ASN A 164 -5.03 6.08 -1.96
N GLY A 165 -4.32 7.19 -1.72
CA GLY A 165 -3.54 7.38 -0.51
C GLY A 165 -4.39 7.31 0.77
N ILE A 166 -3.83 6.73 1.84
CA ILE A 166 -4.49 6.60 3.14
C ILE A 166 -3.52 6.91 4.27
N ALA A 167 -3.96 7.64 5.29
CA ALA A 167 -3.15 7.97 6.46
C ALA A 167 -4.00 8.14 7.71
N LEU A 168 -3.42 7.86 8.87
CA LEU A 168 -4.00 8.16 10.16
C LEU A 168 -3.53 9.52 10.68
N SER A 169 -4.38 10.23 11.41
CA SER A 169 -3.96 11.39 12.21
C SER A 169 -2.96 10.96 13.29
N PRO A 170 -2.12 11.88 13.81
CA PRO A 170 -1.15 11.55 14.85
C PRO A 170 -1.77 10.95 16.13
N ASP A 171 -3.00 11.35 16.47
CA ASP A 171 -3.75 10.80 17.59
C ASP A 171 -4.52 9.52 17.23
N GLN A 172 -4.48 9.12 15.94
CA GLN A 172 -5.11 7.93 15.36
C GLN A 172 -6.65 7.89 15.49
N LYS A 173 -7.27 9.06 15.63
CA LYS A 173 -8.73 9.19 15.70
C LYS A 173 -9.38 9.55 14.37
N THR A 174 -8.58 9.95 13.39
CA THR A 174 -9.06 10.33 12.07
C THR A 174 -8.30 9.57 10.99
N LEU A 175 -9.04 9.00 10.06
CA LEU A 175 -8.52 8.39 8.85
C LEU A 175 -8.68 9.36 7.68
N TYR A 176 -7.57 9.71 7.02
CA TYR A 176 -7.56 10.52 5.82
C TYR A 176 -7.45 9.63 4.60
N ILE A 177 -8.27 9.86 3.59
CA ILE A 177 -8.29 9.11 2.33
C ILE A 177 -8.23 10.10 1.17
N GLY A 178 -7.22 9.98 0.32
CA GLY A 178 -7.13 10.66 -0.95
C GLY A 178 -7.91 9.88 -2.01
N ALA A 179 -8.85 10.53 -2.71
CA ALA A 179 -9.54 9.94 -3.83
C ALA A 179 -9.07 10.57 -5.14
N SER A 180 -8.61 9.73 -6.07
CA SER A 180 -8.09 10.12 -7.40
C SER A 180 -9.17 10.07 -8.49
N ASN A 181 -10.44 10.34 -8.13
CA ASN A 181 -11.52 10.43 -9.10
C ASN A 181 -11.29 11.62 -10.03
N PRO A 182 -11.12 11.43 -11.36
CA PRO A 182 -10.86 12.53 -12.29
C PRO A 182 -11.95 13.61 -12.31
N ALA A 183 -13.18 13.24 -12.01
CA ALA A 183 -14.31 14.17 -11.95
C ALA A 183 -14.34 14.98 -10.63
N HIS A 184 -13.73 14.46 -9.57
CA HIS A 184 -13.74 15.09 -8.25
C HIS A 184 -12.61 14.53 -7.39
N THR A 185 -11.42 15.09 -7.54
CA THR A 185 -10.27 14.78 -6.68
C THR A 185 -10.45 15.45 -5.32
N ALA A 186 -10.35 14.67 -4.24
CA ALA A 186 -10.55 15.19 -2.89
C ALA A 186 -9.76 14.40 -1.85
N ILE A 187 -9.57 15.00 -0.67
CA ILE A 187 -9.14 14.30 0.54
C ILE A 187 -10.34 14.26 1.48
N TYR A 188 -10.68 13.07 1.92
CA TYR A 188 -11.75 12.82 2.89
C TYR A 188 -11.14 12.56 4.27
N ALA A 189 -11.88 12.94 5.29
CA ALA A 189 -11.56 12.64 6.69
C ALA A 189 -12.73 11.89 7.32
N SER A 190 -12.45 10.76 7.95
CA SER A 190 -13.43 9.95 8.68
C SER A 190 -12.96 9.76 10.11
N ASN A 191 -13.83 10.00 11.06
CA ASN A 191 -13.54 9.69 12.46
C ASN A 191 -13.54 8.18 12.65
N LEU A 192 -12.56 7.71 13.43
CA LEU A 192 -12.47 6.34 13.91
C LEU A 192 -12.96 6.35 15.36
N ASP A 193 -14.11 5.77 15.61
CA ASP A 193 -14.70 5.62 16.95
C ASP A 193 -14.06 4.44 17.72
#